data_d0c0fbd8a5d709c0277656cf20d89c4f
#
_entry.id   d0c0fbd8a5d709c0277656cf20d89c4f
#
_cell.length_a   1.000
_cell.length_b   1.000
_cell.length_c   1.000
_cell.angle_alpha   90.00
_cell.angle_beta   90.00
_cell.angle_gamma   90.00
#
_symmetry.space_group_name_H-M   'P 1'
#
loop_
_entity.id
_entity.type
_entity.pdbx_description
1 polymer ?
#
loop_
_entity_poly.entity_id
_entity_poly.type
_entity_poly.pdbx_seq_one_letter_code
_entity_poly.pdbx_strand_id
1 'polypeptide(L)'
;MKGEPTFDHEKLDVYRLAVELARWTGELIDGPLSSCTAKSLEHLDESSRSIARNIAEGNGKRSKQDRCRFLDIARGSALECAASVDILVARNRLDEGLARQGKAMLVRIVSMLVKLVDKLIGPGEFA
;
A
#
# COMPACT_ATOMS: atom_id res chain seq x y z
N MET A 1 18.24 0.79 14.67
CA MET A 1 18.84 0.81 15.98
C MET A 1 18.88 2.22 16.53
N LYS A 2 18.85 2.30 17.84
CA LYS A 2 18.86 3.59 18.53
C LYS A 2 20.17 4.34 18.21
N GLY A 3 20.06 5.59 17.80
CA GLY A 3 21.21 6.41 17.46
C GLY A 3 21.68 6.32 16.00
N GLU A 4 21.16 5.41 15.21
CA GLU A 4 21.47 5.35 13.79
C GLU A 4 20.61 6.33 13.01
N PRO A 5 21.16 6.96 11.94
CA PRO A 5 20.35 7.82 11.07
C PRO A 5 19.25 7.03 10.40
N THR A 6 18.07 7.61 10.33
CA THR A 6 16.93 7.03 9.62
C THR A 6 16.30 8.10 8.73
N PHE A 7 15.59 7.65 7.70
CA PHE A 7 14.79 8.56 6.90
C PHE A 7 13.52 8.92 7.67
N ASP A 8 13.03 10.12 7.45
CA ASP A 8 11.84 10.59 8.15
C ASP A 8 10.61 9.73 7.90
N HIS A 9 10.42 9.23 6.67
CA HIS A 9 9.27 8.39 6.35
C HIS A 9 9.27 7.05 7.13
N GLU A 10 10.43 6.58 7.59
CA GLU A 10 10.51 5.35 8.39
C GLU A 10 9.79 5.46 9.73
N LYS A 11 9.51 6.69 10.17
CA LYS A 11 8.78 6.95 11.41
C LYS A 11 7.26 6.89 11.22
N LEU A 12 6.79 6.88 9.99
CA LEU A 12 5.35 6.85 9.68
C LEU A 12 4.80 5.44 9.82
N ASP A 13 3.75 5.30 10.61
CA ASP A 13 3.06 4.01 10.78
C ASP A 13 2.53 3.49 9.46
N VAL A 14 1.99 4.37 8.61
CA VAL A 14 1.46 3.96 7.31
C VAL A 14 2.55 3.42 6.40
N TYR A 15 3.77 3.96 6.47
CA TYR A 15 4.88 3.43 5.69
C TYR A 15 5.23 2.01 6.14
N ARG A 16 5.35 1.81 7.45
CA ARG A 16 5.67 0.48 8.01
C ARG A 16 4.60 -0.55 7.65
N LEU A 17 3.33 -0.15 7.71
CA LEU A 17 2.23 -1.04 7.33
C LEU A 17 2.25 -1.34 5.83
N ALA A 18 2.62 -0.36 4.99
CA ALA A 18 2.75 -0.57 3.56
C ALA A 18 3.87 -1.57 3.23
N VAL A 19 4.99 -1.51 3.96
CA VAL A 19 6.08 -2.48 3.81
C VAL A 19 5.63 -3.87 4.25
N GLU A 20 4.86 -3.96 5.36
CA GLU A 20 4.26 -5.23 5.79
C GLU A 20 3.35 -5.82 4.72
N LEU A 21 2.54 -4.98 4.09
CA LEU A 21 1.68 -5.42 3.00
C LEU A 21 2.50 -5.98 1.83
N ALA A 22 3.59 -5.30 1.46
CA ALA A 22 4.47 -5.77 0.39
C ALA A 22 5.08 -7.13 0.73
N ARG A 23 5.45 -7.35 2.00
CA ARG A 23 5.95 -8.64 2.45
C ARG A 23 4.88 -9.71 2.34
N TRP A 24 3.67 -9.43 2.81
CA TRP A 24 2.52 -10.34 2.72
C TRP A 24 2.26 -10.74 1.26
N THR A 25 2.26 -9.76 0.35
CA THR A 25 2.07 -10.00 -1.08
C THR A 25 3.15 -10.90 -1.65
N GLY A 26 4.41 -10.65 -1.30
CA GLY A 26 5.53 -11.48 -1.74
C GLY A 26 5.41 -12.92 -1.26
N GLU A 27 4.98 -13.12 -0.02
CA GLU A 27 4.77 -14.45 0.52
C GLU A 27 3.63 -15.19 -0.19
N LEU A 28 2.57 -14.49 -0.59
CA LEU A 28 1.50 -15.08 -1.40
C LEU A 28 2.01 -15.51 -2.77
N ILE A 29 2.78 -14.64 -3.44
CA ILE A 29 3.29 -14.91 -4.78
C ILE A 29 4.22 -16.10 -4.76
N ASP A 30 5.09 -16.19 -3.76
CA ASP A 30 6.05 -17.29 -3.63
C ASP A 30 5.43 -18.58 -3.08
N GLY A 31 4.25 -18.52 -2.50
CA GLY A 31 3.55 -19.64 -1.88
C GLY A 31 2.23 -19.98 -2.56
N PRO A 32 1.09 -19.57 -1.99
CA PRO A 32 -0.23 -19.96 -2.51
C PRO A 32 -0.48 -19.60 -3.96
N LEU A 33 0.12 -18.52 -4.46
CA LEU A 33 -0.06 -18.07 -5.84
C LEU A 33 1.08 -18.50 -6.77
N SER A 34 1.97 -19.36 -6.31
CA SER A 34 3.17 -19.74 -7.09
C SER A 34 2.84 -20.48 -8.39
N SER A 35 1.66 -21.09 -8.49
CA SER A 35 1.21 -21.74 -9.72
C SER A 35 0.60 -20.77 -10.73
N CYS A 36 0.35 -19.54 -10.34
CA CYS A 36 -0.17 -18.52 -11.25
C CYS A 36 0.94 -17.97 -12.14
N THR A 37 0.57 -17.50 -13.33
CA THR A 37 1.56 -16.91 -14.24
C THR A 37 2.03 -15.55 -13.70
N ALA A 38 3.26 -15.18 -14.03
CA ALA A 38 3.80 -13.87 -13.64
C ALA A 38 2.89 -12.74 -14.17
N LYS A 39 2.37 -12.88 -15.37
CA LYS A 39 1.48 -11.88 -15.97
C LYS A 39 0.20 -11.68 -15.15
N SER A 40 -0.40 -12.77 -14.66
CA SER A 40 -1.64 -12.67 -13.88
C SER A 40 -1.42 -12.04 -12.50
N LEU A 41 -0.19 -12.02 -12.00
CA LEU A 41 0.16 -11.44 -10.70
C LEU A 41 0.80 -10.05 -10.81
N GLU A 42 1.01 -9.56 -12.03
CA GLU A 42 1.75 -8.32 -12.27
C GLU A 42 1.14 -7.12 -11.56
N HIS A 43 -0.17 -6.93 -11.66
CA HIS A 43 -0.84 -5.80 -11.01
C HIS A 43 -0.81 -5.89 -9.50
N LEU A 44 -0.98 -7.09 -8.96
CA LEU A 44 -0.89 -7.29 -7.51
C LEU A 44 0.51 -6.95 -7.00
N ASP A 45 1.54 -7.48 -7.65
CA ASP A 45 2.92 -7.26 -7.24
C ASP A 45 3.30 -5.78 -7.32
N GLU A 46 3.07 -5.15 -8.48
CA GLU A 46 3.46 -3.75 -8.68
C GLU A 46 2.66 -2.80 -7.79
N SER A 47 1.35 -2.98 -7.67
CA SER A 47 0.55 -2.07 -6.84
C SER A 47 0.96 -2.16 -5.37
N SER A 48 1.26 -3.36 -4.87
CA SER A 48 1.69 -3.51 -3.48
C SER A 48 3.02 -2.82 -3.20
N ARG A 49 3.95 -2.83 -4.17
CA ARG A 49 5.25 -2.15 -4.04
C ARG A 49 5.10 -0.64 -4.14
N SER A 50 4.21 -0.18 -5.01
CA SER A 50 3.99 1.24 -5.29
C SER A 50 3.52 2.01 -4.06
N ILE A 51 2.76 1.38 -3.17
CA ILE A 51 2.22 2.05 -1.98
C ILE A 51 3.37 2.62 -1.13
N ALA A 52 4.28 1.78 -0.70
CA ALA A 52 5.38 2.20 0.17
C ALA A 52 6.30 3.20 -0.52
N ARG A 53 6.61 2.98 -1.81
CA ARG A 53 7.48 3.89 -2.55
C ARG A 53 6.90 5.29 -2.64
N ASN A 54 5.61 5.41 -2.91
CA ASN A 54 4.96 6.72 -3.03
C ASN A 54 4.79 7.41 -1.68
N ILE A 55 4.57 6.66 -0.60
CA ILE A 55 4.56 7.25 0.74
C ILE A 55 5.93 7.87 1.06
N ALA A 56 7.00 7.13 0.81
CA ALA A 56 8.35 7.60 1.08
C ALA A 56 8.68 8.85 0.24
N GLU A 57 8.39 8.80 -1.05
CA GLU A 57 8.66 9.91 -1.95
C GLU A 57 7.82 11.14 -1.60
N GLY A 58 6.54 10.95 -1.31
CA GLY A 58 5.65 12.04 -0.93
C GLY A 58 6.09 12.71 0.37
N ASN A 59 6.47 11.93 1.36
CA ASN A 59 6.93 12.47 2.63
C ASN A 59 8.20 13.31 2.47
N GLY A 60 9.01 13.04 1.43
CA GLY A 60 10.23 13.78 1.15
C GLY A 60 10.04 15.06 0.35
N LYS A 61 8.85 15.33 -0.17
CA LYS A 61 8.59 16.53 -0.97
C LYS A 61 8.48 17.76 -0.07
N ARG A 62 8.87 18.92 -0.62
CA ARG A 62 8.86 20.17 0.14
C ARG A 62 7.48 20.81 0.24
N SER A 63 6.73 20.85 -0.86
CA SER A 63 5.42 21.49 -0.86
C SER A 63 4.34 20.53 -0.38
N LYS A 64 3.33 21.07 0.28
CA LYS A 64 2.15 20.29 0.69
C LYS A 64 1.44 19.71 -0.52
N GLN A 65 1.36 20.46 -1.60
CA GLN A 65 0.71 20.02 -2.82
C GLN A 65 1.39 18.78 -3.40
N ASP A 66 2.73 18.79 -3.48
CA ASP A 66 3.48 17.63 -3.98
C ASP A 66 3.36 16.44 -3.03
N ARG A 67 3.40 16.68 -1.73
CA ARG A 67 3.21 15.62 -0.74
C ARG A 67 1.86 14.93 -0.94
N CYS A 68 0.79 15.72 -1.06
CA CYS A 68 -0.55 15.19 -1.27
C CYS A 68 -0.66 14.42 -2.58
N ARG A 69 -0.01 14.88 -3.64
CA ARG A 69 -0.03 14.19 -4.93
C ARG A 69 0.52 12.77 -4.82
N PHE A 70 1.66 12.60 -4.16
CA PHE A 70 2.25 11.26 -3.99
C PHE A 70 1.46 10.38 -3.01
N LEU A 71 0.90 10.97 -1.95
CA LEU A 71 0.03 10.23 -1.04
C LEU A 71 -1.25 9.77 -1.74
N ASP A 72 -1.76 10.58 -2.66
CA ASP A 72 -2.92 10.21 -3.48
C ASP A 72 -2.60 9.05 -4.42
N ILE A 73 -1.40 9.06 -5.02
CA ILE A 73 -0.94 7.94 -5.85
C ILE A 73 -0.84 6.67 -5.00
N ALA A 74 -0.30 6.78 -3.78
CA ALA A 74 -0.22 5.64 -2.86
C ALA A 74 -1.61 5.07 -2.53
N ARG A 75 -2.59 5.95 -2.30
CA ARG A 75 -3.97 5.54 -2.05
C ARG A 75 -4.55 4.81 -3.25
N GLY A 76 -4.34 5.33 -4.46
CA GLY A 76 -4.77 4.67 -5.70
C GLY A 76 -4.15 3.29 -5.86
N SER A 77 -2.87 3.16 -5.53
CA SER A 77 -2.17 1.87 -5.56
C SER A 77 -2.77 0.89 -4.55
N ALA A 78 -3.16 1.37 -3.36
CA ALA A 78 -3.80 0.52 -2.35
C ALA A 78 -5.16 0.02 -2.84
N LEU A 79 -5.94 0.86 -3.49
CA LEU A 79 -7.24 0.47 -4.05
C LEU A 79 -7.06 -0.54 -5.19
N GLU A 80 -6.06 -0.33 -6.04
CA GLU A 80 -5.75 -1.28 -7.12
C GLU A 80 -5.31 -2.64 -6.56
N CYS A 81 -4.49 -2.62 -5.51
CA CYS A 81 -4.07 -3.84 -4.84
C CYS A 81 -5.27 -4.61 -4.27
N ALA A 82 -6.20 -3.89 -3.62
CA ALA A 82 -7.41 -4.49 -3.07
C ALA A 82 -8.27 -5.13 -4.16
N ALA A 83 -8.43 -4.45 -5.29
CA ALA A 83 -9.18 -4.99 -6.41
C ALA A 83 -8.52 -6.25 -6.98
N SER A 84 -7.19 -6.26 -7.08
CA SER A 84 -6.44 -7.44 -7.55
C SER A 84 -6.65 -8.64 -6.63
N VAL A 85 -6.67 -8.41 -5.31
CA VAL A 85 -6.96 -9.46 -4.32
C VAL A 85 -8.38 -10.01 -4.52
N ASP A 86 -9.36 -9.11 -4.70
CA ASP A 86 -10.76 -9.52 -4.92
C ASP A 86 -10.89 -10.38 -6.19
N ILE A 87 -10.19 -10.00 -7.25
CA ILE A 87 -10.24 -10.75 -8.51
C ILE A 87 -9.68 -12.15 -8.34
N LEU A 88 -8.57 -12.29 -7.61
CA LEU A 88 -7.97 -13.60 -7.35
C LEU A 88 -8.90 -14.50 -6.54
N VAL A 89 -9.60 -13.95 -5.57
CA VAL A 89 -10.60 -14.70 -4.81
C VAL A 89 -11.76 -15.13 -5.71
N ALA A 90 -12.29 -14.21 -6.52
CA ALA A 90 -13.39 -14.49 -7.43
C ALA A 90 -13.04 -15.57 -8.45
N ARG A 91 -11.77 -15.64 -8.85
CA ARG A 91 -11.27 -16.65 -9.80
C ARG A 91 -10.82 -17.95 -9.12
N ASN A 92 -11.05 -18.08 -7.84
CA ASN A 92 -10.67 -19.27 -7.05
C ASN A 92 -9.16 -19.53 -7.04
N ARG A 93 -8.36 -18.46 -7.12
CA ARG A 93 -6.90 -18.56 -7.05
C ARG A 93 -6.36 -18.24 -5.66
N LEU A 94 -7.14 -17.57 -4.84
CA LEU A 94 -6.74 -17.15 -3.50
C LEU A 94 -7.84 -17.49 -2.51
N ASP A 95 -7.45 -18.10 -1.39
CA ASP A 95 -8.35 -18.38 -0.29
C ASP A 95 -8.87 -17.08 0.34
N GLU A 96 -10.16 -17.05 0.63
CA GLU A 96 -10.82 -15.89 1.20
C GLU A 96 -10.25 -15.48 2.56
N GLY A 97 -9.87 -16.47 3.37
CA GLY A 97 -9.27 -16.22 4.68
C GLY A 97 -7.93 -15.52 4.58
N LEU A 98 -7.10 -15.94 3.63
CA LEU A 98 -5.82 -15.27 3.35
C LEU A 98 -6.06 -13.85 2.81
N ALA A 99 -7.03 -13.69 1.93
CA ALA A 99 -7.36 -12.38 1.35
C ALA A 99 -7.76 -11.37 2.42
N ARG A 100 -8.49 -11.79 3.45
CA ARG A 100 -8.92 -10.89 4.53
C ARG A 100 -7.75 -10.25 5.27
N GLN A 101 -6.65 -10.97 5.43
CA GLN A 101 -5.47 -10.43 6.10
C GLN A 101 -4.92 -9.20 5.37
N GLY A 102 -4.76 -9.33 4.06
CA GLY A 102 -4.28 -8.21 3.23
C GLY A 102 -5.29 -7.09 3.11
N LYS A 103 -6.57 -7.45 2.97
CA LYS A 103 -7.64 -6.44 2.88
C LYS A 103 -7.71 -5.59 4.15
N ALA A 104 -7.53 -6.20 5.32
CA ALA A 104 -7.52 -5.47 6.59
C ALA A 104 -6.38 -4.46 6.63
N MET A 105 -5.19 -4.85 6.18
CA MET A 105 -4.06 -3.91 6.08
C MET A 105 -4.36 -2.77 5.11
N LEU A 106 -4.92 -3.09 3.96
CA LEU A 106 -5.24 -2.09 2.93
C LEU A 106 -6.26 -1.07 3.39
N VAL A 107 -7.29 -1.50 4.11
CA VAL A 107 -8.29 -0.58 4.70
C VAL A 107 -7.61 0.40 5.65
N ARG A 108 -6.72 -0.09 6.51
CA ARG A 108 -5.97 0.76 7.43
C ARG A 108 -5.05 1.73 6.71
N ILE A 109 -4.35 1.26 5.67
CA ILE A 109 -3.47 2.10 4.86
C ILE A 109 -4.24 3.26 4.24
N VAL A 110 -5.36 2.96 3.58
CA VAL A 110 -6.19 4.00 2.96
C VAL A 110 -6.68 5.01 4.00
N SER A 111 -7.16 4.53 5.15
CA SER A 111 -7.61 5.41 6.22
C SER A 111 -6.50 6.32 6.74
N MET A 112 -5.30 5.78 6.94
CA MET A 112 -4.15 6.56 7.40
C MET A 112 -3.72 7.60 6.36
N LEU A 113 -3.76 7.25 5.07
CA LEU A 113 -3.39 8.19 4.00
C LEU A 113 -4.35 9.36 3.93
N VAL A 114 -5.66 9.10 4.06
CA VAL A 114 -6.66 10.17 4.09
C VAL A 114 -6.39 11.12 5.26
N LYS A 115 -6.10 10.57 6.44
CA LYS A 115 -5.80 11.39 7.63
C LYS A 115 -4.54 12.23 7.44
N LEU A 116 -3.51 11.68 6.80
CA LEU A 116 -2.28 12.44 6.52
C LEU A 116 -2.55 13.62 5.58
N VAL A 117 -3.32 13.40 4.55
CA VAL A 117 -3.68 14.47 3.61
C VAL A 117 -4.53 15.54 4.31
N ASP A 118 -5.50 15.11 5.12
CA ASP A 118 -6.32 16.05 5.89
C ASP A 118 -5.48 16.95 6.79
N LYS A 119 -4.43 16.41 7.41
CA LYS A 119 -3.49 17.21 8.21
C LYS A 119 -2.74 18.24 7.39
N LEU A 120 -2.47 17.93 6.13
CA LEU A 120 -1.68 18.82 5.26
C LEU A 120 -2.53 19.94 4.66
N ILE A 121 -3.74 19.65 4.20
CA ILE A 121 -4.56 20.59 3.42
C ILE A 121 -5.95 20.85 4.01
N GLY A 122 -6.32 20.14 5.07
CA GLY A 122 -7.62 20.30 5.72
C GLY A 122 -8.65 19.25 5.28
N PRO A 123 -9.66 18.99 6.15
CA PRO A 123 -10.70 18.00 5.85
C PRO A 123 -11.51 18.39 4.60
N GLY A 124 -11.87 17.40 3.81
CA GLY A 124 -12.73 17.58 2.65
C GLY A 124 -12.02 17.88 1.33
N GLU A 125 -10.75 18.27 1.38
CA GLU A 125 -9.97 18.59 0.17
C GLU A 125 -9.60 17.35 -0.64
N PHE A 126 -9.67 16.19 -0.01
CA PHE A 126 -9.24 14.93 -0.60
C PHE A 126 -10.40 14.11 -1.15
N ALA A 127 -11.58 14.61 -1.11
CA ALA A 127 -12.77 13.89 -1.53
C ALA A 127 -12.78 13.49 -3.02
#